data_391c9ad4f86dcb08e1da0ccc8bb772f8
#
_entry.id   391c9ad4f86dcb08e1da0ccc8bb772f8
#
_cell.length_a   1.000
_cell.length_b   1.000
_cell.length_c   1.000
_cell.angle_alpha   90.00
_cell.angle_beta   90.00
_cell.angle_gamma   90.00
#
_symmetry.space_group_name_H-M   'P 1'
#
loop_
_entity.id
_entity.type
_entity.pdbx_description
1 polymer ?
#
loop_
_entity_poly.entity_id
_entity_poly.type
_entity_poly.pdbx_seq_one_letter_code
_entity_poly.pdbx_strand_id
1 'polypeptide(L)'
;MKSEGLAGLTTVSVDWEEPAVIILDQTQLPNREAYLRLYTPEEIWEAIYHLKVRRAPAIGVAAAYGMAVCAQQFGEQSFSVFFQKFTEVKKYLASSRPTAVNLFMALDRMEKCVLSLQDQQVDTIKIKLQQEAEAIRAEDAAACRSIGEWGLSVLQPGMGLLTHCNAGHLAVSAYGTALAPVYLGQERGYHFKVYADETRPLLQGARLTAFELQKAGVDVTLICDNMASCVMGQGKVQAVLVGCDRIAANGDVANKIGTSGVAVLAKYYGIPFYVLGPTSTVDLKCPDGAYIPIEERQAGEITEKWYTRRMAPPEIKVYNPAFDVTRHELITAIITEKGILYPPFDRVLSKL
;
A
#
# COMPACT_ATOMS: atom_id res chain seq x y z
N MET A 1 4.60 -22.20 6.27
CA MET A 1 4.80 -21.63 7.63
C MET A 1 3.72 -20.58 7.84
N LYS A 2 2.85 -20.77 8.80
CA LYS A 2 1.89 -19.71 9.18
C LYS A 2 2.74 -18.52 9.61
N SER A 3 2.58 -17.37 8.95
CA SER A 3 3.18 -16.11 9.42
C SER A 3 2.80 -15.97 10.89
N GLU A 4 3.75 -15.74 11.78
CA GLU A 4 3.46 -15.31 13.14
C GLU A 4 2.64 -14.03 12.99
N GLY A 5 1.33 -14.16 13.22
CA GLY A 5 0.40 -13.08 12.98
C GLY A 5 0.69 -11.95 13.95
N LEU A 6 0.66 -10.74 13.47
CA LEU A 6 0.37 -9.55 14.27
C LEU A 6 -0.72 -9.92 15.28
N ALA A 7 -0.55 -9.56 16.56
CA ALA A 7 -1.45 -9.95 17.65
C ALA A 7 -2.93 -9.81 17.22
N GLY A 8 -3.58 -10.95 16.94
CA GLY A 8 -4.97 -11.02 16.51
C GLY A 8 -5.24 -10.92 14.99
N LEU A 9 -4.29 -10.53 14.13
CA LEU A 9 -4.47 -10.51 12.67
C LEU A 9 -3.99 -11.81 12.03
N THR A 10 -4.90 -12.71 11.76
CA THR A 10 -4.66 -13.91 10.91
C THR A 10 -4.85 -13.63 9.40
N THR A 11 -5.24 -12.41 9.07
CA THR A 11 -5.62 -11.99 7.73
C THR A 11 -4.36 -11.66 6.93
N VAL A 12 -4.05 -12.40 5.88
CA VAL A 12 -2.91 -12.16 5.00
C VAL A 12 -3.42 -11.58 3.69
N SER A 13 -2.84 -10.46 3.26
CA SER A 13 -3.24 -9.79 2.01
C SER A 13 -2.88 -10.61 0.77
N VAL A 14 -1.65 -11.13 0.74
CA VAL A 14 -1.12 -11.98 -0.34
C VAL A 14 -0.25 -13.07 0.28
N ASP A 15 -0.46 -14.31 -0.11
CA ASP A 15 0.32 -15.46 0.32
C ASP A 15 0.52 -16.44 -0.84
N TRP A 16 1.35 -17.44 -0.59
CA TRP A 16 1.59 -18.56 -1.48
C TRP A 16 1.19 -19.86 -0.80
N GLU A 17 0.38 -20.65 -1.49
CA GLU A 17 0.09 -22.03 -1.13
C GLU A 17 0.11 -22.86 -2.41
N GLU A 18 1.18 -23.62 -2.62
CA GLU A 18 1.39 -24.36 -3.87
C GLU A 18 0.13 -25.14 -4.31
N PRO A 19 -0.30 -25.03 -5.57
CA PRO A 19 0.30 -24.29 -6.69
C PRO A 19 -0.34 -22.92 -6.95
N ALA A 20 -0.84 -22.19 -5.96
CA ALA A 20 -1.66 -20.98 -6.15
C ALA A 20 -1.10 -19.75 -5.43
N VAL A 21 -1.34 -18.57 -5.99
CA VAL A 21 -1.30 -17.32 -5.24
C VAL A 21 -2.60 -17.18 -4.46
N ILE A 22 -2.50 -16.95 -3.15
CA ILE A 22 -3.65 -16.70 -2.30
C ILE A 22 -3.76 -15.21 -2.06
N ILE A 23 -4.92 -14.63 -2.35
CA ILE A 23 -5.19 -13.23 -2.02
C ILE A 23 -6.48 -13.10 -1.22
N LEU A 24 -6.53 -12.10 -0.35
CA LEU A 24 -7.77 -11.62 0.24
C LEU A 24 -8.45 -10.66 -0.74
N ASP A 25 -9.66 -10.96 -1.18
CA ASP A 25 -10.43 -10.05 -2.04
C ASP A 25 -10.88 -8.81 -1.25
N GLN A 26 -10.11 -7.74 -1.34
CA GLN A 26 -10.37 -6.50 -0.61
C GLN A 26 -11.60 -5.74 -1.14
N THR A 27 -12.17 -6.14 -2.28
CA THR A 27 -13.41 -5.54 -2.79
C THR A 27 -14.64 -5.99 -1.99
N GLN A 28 -14.54 -7.13 -1.31
CA GLN A 28 -15.62 -7.72 -0.50
C GLN A 28 -15.62 -7.17 0.95
N LEU A 29 -14.50 -6.59 1.39
CA LEU A 29 -14.39 -6.06 2.74
C LEU A 29 -15.23 -4.78 2.94
N PRO A 30 -15.77 -4.55 4.15
CA PRO A 30 -15.64 -5.35 5.37
C PRO A 30 -16.67 -6.49 5.49
N ASN A 31 -17.63 -6.59 4.57
CA ASN A 31 -18.82 -7.43 4.72
C ASN A 31 -18.52 -8.94 4.58
N ARG A 32 -17.47 -9.29 3.85
CA ARG A 32 -17.06 -10.68 3.60
C ARG A 32 -15.55 -10.79 3.48
N GLU A 33 -14.95 -11.70 4.24
CA GLU A 33 -13.57 -12.14 4.05
C GLU A 33 -13.57 -13.30 3.04
N ALA A 34 -13.16 -13.02 1.81
CA ALA A 34 -13.08 -14.01 0.76
C ALA A 34 -11.63 -14.15 0.29
N TYR A 35 -11.07 -15.36 0.44
CA TYR A 35 -9.76 -15.69 -0.10
C TYR A 35 -9.92 -16.34 -1.46
N LEU A 36 -9.17 -15.83 -2.44
CA LEU A 36 -9.12 -16.34 -3.79
C LEU A 36 -7.81 -17.10 -4.01
N ARG A 37 -7.88 -18.22 -4.71
CA ARG A 37 -6.75 -19.00 -5.21
C ARG A 37 -6.58 -18.70 -6.68
N LEU A 38 -5.46 -18.14 -7.08
CA LEU A 38 -5.17 -17.70 -8.44
C LEU A 38 -4.09 -18.61 -9.03
N TYR A 39 -4.36 -19.16 -10.19
CA TYR A 39 -3.52 -20.17 -10.85
C TYR A 39 -2.98 -19.68 -12.20
N THR A 40 -3.71 -18.78 -12.89
CA THR A 40 -3.41 -18.37 -14.25
C THR A 40 -3.01 -16.89 -14.34
N PRO A 41 -2.31 -16.49 -15.40
CA PRO A 41 -2.00 -15.10 -15.65
C PRO A 41 -3.25 -14.20 -15.70
N GLU A 42 -4.36 -14.72 -16.25
CA GLU A 42 -5.63 -14.01 -16.40
C GLU A 42 -6.25 -13.72 -15.04
N GLU A 43 -6.30 -14.72 -14.15
CA GLU A 43 -6.82 -14.55 -12.79
C GLU A 43 -6.01 -13.55 -11.98
N ILE A 44 -4.68 -13.58 -12.12
CA ILE A 44 -3.76 -12.65 -11.43
C ILE A 44 -3.92 -11.24 -11.99
N TRP A 45 -3.98 -11.10 -13.31
CA TRP A 45 -4.21 -9.82 -13.99
C TRP A 45 -5.54 -9.20 -13.52
N GLU A 46 -6.62 -9.99 -13.55
CA GLU A 46 -7.95 -9.55 -13.11
C GLU A 46 -7.95 -9.09 -11.64
N ALA A 47 -7.27 -9.84 -10.77
CA ALA A 47 -7.17 -9.49 -9.35
C ALA A 47 -6.46 -8.15 -9.11
N ILE A 48 -5.42 -7.85 -9.88
CA ILE A 48 -4.70 -6.57 -9.83
C ILE A 48 -5.53 -5.46 -10.46
N TYR A 49 -6.10 -5.69 -11.63
CA TYR A 49 -6.88 -4.69 -12.39
C TYR A 49 -8.12 -4.24 -11.63
N HIS A 50 -8.87 -5.17 -11.05
CA HIS A 50 -10.10 -4.90 -10.29
C HIS A 50 -9.86 -4.55 -8.82
N LEU A 51 -8.59 -4.34 -8.41
CA LEU A 51 -8.23 -3.97 -7.04
C LEU A 51 -8.66 -5.00 -5.97
N LYS A 52 -8.78 -6.28 -6.33
CA LYS A 52 -8.96 -7.37 -5.36
C LYS A 52 -7.73 -7.46 -4.46
N VAL A 53 -6.52 -7.25 -5.04
CA VAL A 53 -5.28 -6.87 -4.36
C VAL A 53 -4.91 -5.46 -4.78
N ARG A 54 -4.50 -4.60 -3.85
CA ARG A 54 -4.29 -3.18 -4.12
C ARG A 54 -3.12 -2.62 -3.31
N ARG A 55 -2.67 -1.38 -3.63
CA ARG A 55 -1.46 -0.70 -3.18
C ARG A 55 -0.18 -1.27 -3.77
N ALA A 56 0.77 -0.37 -3.97
CA ALA A 56 1.98 -0.68 -4.71
C ALA A 56 2.75 -1.91 -4.18
N PRO A 57 3.04 -2.06 -2.86
CA PRO A 57 3.79 -3.22 -2.39
C PRO A 57 3.04 -4.53 -2.55
N ALA A 58 1.76 -4.62 -2.12
CA ALA A 58 0.99 -5.86 -2.23
C ALA A 58 0.78 -6.30 -3.69
N ILE A 59 0.62 -5.34 -4.63
CA ILE A 59 0.56 -5.63 -6.07
C ILE A 59 1.89 -6.22 -6.56
N GLY A 60 3.02 -5.67 -6.11
CA GLY A 60 4.35 -6.18 -6.47
C GLY A 60 4.55 -7.62 -5.99
N VAL A 61 4.18 -7.92 -4.74
CA VAL A 61 4.27 -9.28 -4.18
C VAL A 61 3.33 -10.24 -4.92
N ALA A 62 2.09 -9.82 -5.20
CA ALA A 62 1.13 -10.64 -5.96
C ALA A 62 1.64 -10.96 -7.38
N ALA A 63 2.28 -9.98 -8.03
CA ALA A 63 2.87 -10.19 -9.35
C ALA A 63 4.10 -11.11 -9.29
N ALA A 64 4.97 -10.98 -8.28
CA ALA A 64 6.13 -11.86 -8.12
C ALA A 64 5.69 -13.32 -7.89
N TYR A 65 4.76 -13.55 -6.96
CA TYR A 65 4.18 -14.88 -6.77
C TYR A 65 3.45 -15.37 -8.03
N GLY A 66 2.72 -14.49 -8.71
CA GLY A 66 2.06 -14.80 -9.97
C GLY A 66 3.03 -15.30 -11.04
N MET A 67 4.17 -14.61 -11.22
CA MET A 67 5.21 -15.05 -12.13
C MET A 67 5.77 -16.42 -11.75
N ALA A 68 6.01 -16.68 -10.47
CA ALA A 68 6.50 -17.97 -9.98
C ALA A 68 5.46 -19.09 -10.19
N VAL A 69 4.17 -18.85 -9.86
CA VAL A 69 3.06 -19.81 -10.09
C VAL A 69 2.92 -20.17 -11.55
N CYS A 70 2.88 -19.17 -12.44
CA CYS A 70 2.77 -19.42 -13.88
C CYS A 70 3.97 -20.19 -14.42
N ALA A 71 5.20 -19.83 -13.98
CA ALA A 71 6.42 -20.51 -14.39
C ALA A 71 6.44 -22.00 -13.99
N GLN A 72 5.89 -22.38 -12.83
CA GLN A 72 5.79 -23.78 -12.41
C GLN A 72 4.99 -24.62 -13.41
N GLN A 73 4.00 -24.03 -14.07
CA GLN A 73 3.11 -24.72 -15.01
C GLN A 73 3.72 -24.88 -16.41
N PHE A 74 4.87 -24.25 -16.71
CA PHE A 74 5.51 -24.40 -18.01
C PHE A 74 6.16 -25.78 -18.12
N GLY A 75 5.78 -26.56 -19.12
CA GLY A 75 6.33 -27.91 -19.39
C GLY A 75 7.66 -27.94 -20.13
N GLU A 76 8.23 -26.78 -20.44
CA GLU A 76 9.42 -26.63 -21.27
C GLU A 76 10.70 -27.02 -20.54
N GLN A 77 11.59 -27.70 -21.28
CA GLN A 77 12.95 -28.05 -20.81
C GLN A 77 14.02 -27.12 -21.40
N SER A 78 13.70 -26.42 -22.50
CA SER A 78 14.61 -25.46 -23.13
C SER A 78 14.46 -24.06 -22.51
N PHE A 79 15.57 -23.48 -22.10
CA PHE A 79 15.61 -22.10 -21.58
C PHE A 79 14.98 -21.10 -22.54
N SER A 80 15.29 -21.19 -23.83
CA SER A 80 14.79 -20.24 -24.83
C SER A 80 13.25 -20.20 -24.88
N VAL A 81 12.62 -21.39 -24.90
CA VAL A 81 11.14 -21.50 -24.95
C VAL A 81 10.53 -21.10 -23.60
N PHE A 82 11.14 -21.50 -22.49
CA PHE A 82 10.74 -21.09 -21.15
C PHE A 82 10.76 -19.57 -21.00
N PHE A 83 11.86 -18.92 -21.40
CA PHE A 83 12.04 -17.48 -21.27
C PHE A 83 11.08 -16.68 -22.17
N GLN A 84 10.79 -17.22 -23.37
CA GLN A 84 9.77 -16.60 -24.24
C GLN A 84 8.40 -16.56 -23.54
N LYS A 85 7.92 -17.68 -23.01
CA LYS A 85 6.64 -17.75 -22.29
C LYS A 85 6.66 -16.88 -21.03
N PHE A 86 7.76 -16.89 -20.29
CA PHE A 86 7.94 -16.04 -19.12
C PHE A 86 7.78 -14.56 -19.48
N THR A 87 8.40 -14.12 -20.58
CA THR A 87 8.32 -12.73 -21.05
C THR A 87 6.90 -12.36 -21.51
N GLU A 88 6.17 -13.29 -22.12
CA GLU A 88 4.76 -13.10 -22.53
C GLU A 88 3.89 -12.87 -21.29
N VAL A 89 4.01 -13.71 -20.25
CA VAL A 89 3.28 -13.56 -18.99
C VAL A 89 3.66 -12.26 -18.29
N LYS A 90 4.96 -11.91 -18.23
CA LYS A 90 5.44 -10.64 -17.66
C LYS A 90 4.75 -9.45 -18.33
N LYS A 91 4.76 -9.39 -19.67
CA LYS A 91 4.12 -8.30 -20.43
C LYS A 91 2.61 -8.23 -20.16
N TYR A 92 1.97 -9.37 -20.07
CA TYR A 92 0.55 -9.45 -19.78
C TYR A 92 0.22 -8.90 -18.40
N LEU A 93 0.91 -9.34 -17.34
CA LEU A 93 0.70 -8.84 -15.99
C LEU A 93 1.04 -7.35 -15.86
N ALA A 94 2.09 -6.86 -16.53
CA ALA A 94 2.45 -5.45 -16.57
C ALA A 94 1.33 -4.55 -17.10
N SER A 95 0.51 -5.05 -18.04
CA SER A 95 -0.62 -4.31 -18.60
C SER A 95 -1.78 -4.07 -17.63
N SER A 96 -1.83 -4.80 -16.50
CA SER A 96 -2.92 -4.67 -15.52
C SER A 96 -2.94 -3.29 -14.86
N ARG A 97 -1.78 -2.69 -14.59
CA ARG A 97 -1.66 -1.34 -14.00
C ARG A 97 -0.41 -0.60 -14.51
N PRO A 98 -0.50 0.06 -15.66
CA PRO A 98 0.67 0.67 -16.33
C PRO A 98 1.41 1.76 -15.51
N THR A 99 0.79 2.32 -14.48
CA THR A 99 1.36 3.36 -13.62
C THR A 99 1.89 2.83 -12.27
N ALA A 100 1.75 1.54 -11.98
CA ALA A 100 2.11 0.96 -10.69
C ALA A 100 3.60 0.60 -10.65
N VAL A 101 4.46 1.49 -10.16
CA VAL A 101 5.93 1.34 -10.12
C VAL A 101 6.36 0.00 -9.51
N ASN A 102 5.81 -0.39 -8.37
CA ASN A 102 6.20 -1.63 -7.69
C ASN A 102 5.83 -2.91 -8.48
N LEU A 103 4.78 -2.84 -9.32
CA LEU A 103 4.47 -3.94 -10.25
C LEU A 103 5.65 -4.18 -11.20
N PHE A 104 6.11 -3.12 -11.84
CA PHE A 104 7.25 -3.21 -12.78
C PHE A 104 8.53 -3.61 -12.08
N MET A 105 8.82 -3.04 -10.90
CA MET A 105 10.01 -3.40 -10.12
C MET A 105 10.03 -4.89 -9.77
N ALA A 106 8.92 -5.45 -9.33
CA ALA A 106 8.81 -6.87 -9.01
C ALA A 106 8.96 -7.75 -10.26
N LEU A 107 8.26 -7.41 -11.34
CA LEU A 107 8.35 -8.15 -12.61
C LEU A 107 9.76 -8.11 -13.21
N ASP A 108 10.45 -6.97 -13.17
CA ASP A 108 11.82 -6.81 -13.65
C ASP A 108 12.82 -7.57 -12.77
N ARG A 109 12.59 -7.62 -11.46
CA ARG A 109 13.41 -8.40 -10.53
C ARG A 109 13.27 -9.90 -10.81
N MET A 110 12.07 -10.38 -11.04
CA MET A 110 11.80 -11.78 -11.43
C MET A 110 12.48 -12.13 -12.77
N GLU A 111 12.42 -11.22 -13.75
CA GLU A 111 13.12 -11.43 -15.03
C GLU A 111 14.63 -11.48 -14.86
N LYS A 112 15.23 -10.58 -14.07
CA LYS A 112 16.66 -10.61 -13.75
C LYS A 112 17.06 -11.91 -13.09
N CYS A 113 16.23 -12.46 -12.19
CA CYS A 113 16.46 -13.77 -11.60
C CYS A 113 16.55 -14.86 -12.67
N VAL A 114 15.61 -14.92 -13.62
CA VAL A 114 15.64 -15.88 -14.73
C VAL A 114 16.91 -15.73 -15.57
N LEU A 115 17.22 -14.49 -15.99
CA LEU A 115 18.38 -14.22 -16.85
C LEU A 115 19.71 -14.58 -16.19
N SER A 116 19.82 -14.41 -14.87
CA SER A 116 21.04 -14.79 -14.12
C SER A 116 21.27 -16.29 -14.06
N LEU A 117 20.27 -17.10 -14.41
CA LEU A 117 20.26 -18.56 -14.33
C LEU A 117 20.13 -19.23 -15.71
N GLN A 118 20.41 -18.51 -16.81
CA GLN A 118 20.17 -18.97 -18.19
C GLN A 118 20.90 -20.28 -18.55
N ASP A 119 22.02 -20.58 -17.86
CA ASP A 119 22.82 -21.78 -18.07
C ASP A 119 22.39 -22.96 -17.13
N GLN A 120 21.34 -22.75 -16.30
CA GLN A 120 20.81 -23.75 -15.41
C GLN A 120 19.65 -24.53 -16.03
N GLN A 121 19.33 -25.68 -15.44
CA GLN A 121 18.12 -26.42 -15.82
C GLN A 121 16.87 -25.65 -15.45
N VAL A 122 15.82 -25.75 -16.27
CA VAL A 122 14.55 -25.02 -16.07
C VAL A 122 13.93 -25.29 -14.70
N ASP A 123 14.00 -26.52 -14.20
CA ASP A 123 13.48 -26.85 -12.87
C ASP A 123 14.22 -26.11 -11.74
N THR A 124 15.54 -25.91 -11.88
CA THR A 124 16.33 -25.08 -10.97
C THR A 124 15.87 -23.62 -11.02
N ILE A 125 15.59 -23.09 -12.23
CA ILE A 125 15.10 -21.74 -12.41
C ILE A 125 13.74 -21.57 -11.72
N LYS A 126 12.82 -22.51 -11.84
CA LYS A 126 11.50 -22.49 -11.19
C LYS A 126 11.60 -22.41 -9.66
N ILE A 127 12.47 -23.23 -9.06
CA ILE A 127 12.74 -23.20 -7.61
C ILE A 127 13.29 -21.83 -7.19
N LYS A 128 14.22 -21.27 -7.97
CA LYS A 128 14.81 -19.97 -7.68
C LYS A 128 13.81 -18.80 -7.83
N LEU A 129 12.90 -18.88 -8.79
CA LEU A 129 11.81 -17.90 -8.93
C LEU A 129 10.89 -17.89 -7.70
N GLN A 130 10.57 -19.05 -7.16
CA GLN A 130 9.78 -19.12 -5.92
C GLN A 130 10.54 -18.45 -4.77
N GLN A 131 11.83 -18.82 -4.59
CA GLN A 131 12.67 -18.21 -3.53
C GLN A 131 12.78 -16.70 -3.69
N GLU A 132 12.89 -16.21 -4.92
CA GLU A 132 12.95 -14.76 -5.21
C GLU A 132 11.64 -14.05 -4.86
N ALA A 133 10.49 -14.64 -5.18
CA ALA A 133 9.19 -14.09 -4.81
C ALA A 133 8.99 -14.04 -3.28
N GLU A 134 9.44 -15.10 -2.57
CA GLU A 134 9.45 -15.12 -1.10
C GLU A 134 10.39 -14.05 -0.52
N ALA A 135 11.56 -13.81 -1.14
CA ALA A 135 12.48 -12.75 -0.74
C ALA A 135 11.86 -11.36 -0.91
N ILE A 136 11.18 -11.10 -2.03
CA ILE A 136 10.45 -9.84 -2.25
C ILE A 136 9.43 -9.59 -1.13
N ARG A 137 8.65 -10.62 -0.75
CA ARG A 137 7.69 -10.52 0.35
C ARG A 137 8.36 -10.26 1.70
N ALA A 138 9.44 -10.99 1.99
CA ALA A 138 10.16 -10.88 3.26
C ALA A 138 10.82 -9.51 3.42
N GLU A 139 11.40 -8.96 2.35
CA GLU A 139 11.99 -7.62 2.32
C GLU A 139 10.93 -6.54 2.56
N ASP A 140 9.75 -6.64 1.92
CA ASP A 140 8.64 -5.72 2.13
C ASP A 140 8.15 -5.77 3.59
N ALA A 141 8.00 -6.95 4.16
CA ALA A 141 7.61 -7.12 5.57
C ALA A 141 8.66 -6.53 6.54
N ALA A 142 9.95 -6.75 6.27
CA ALA A 142 11.04 -6.19 7.07
C ALA A 142 11.09 -4.66 6.98
N ALA A 143 10.91 -4.09 5.78
CA ALA A 143 10.84 -2.64 5.59
C ALA A 143 9.66 -2.04 6.35
N CYS A 144 8.47 -2.65 6.26
CA CYS A 144 7.29 -2.22 7.00
C CYS A 144 7.50 -2.25 8.53
N ARG A 145 8.12 -3.31 9.04
CA ARG A 145 8.47 -3.39 10.47
C ARG A 145 9.43 -2.27 10.88
N SER A 146 10.47 -2.01 10.09
CA SER A 146 11.43 -0.93 10.37
C SER A 146 10.76 0.45 10.35
N ILE A 147 9.88 0.72 9.37
CA ILE A 147 9.05 1.94 9.34
C ILE A 147 8.22 2.05 10.62
N GLY A 148 7.64 0.94 11.07
CA GLY A 148 6.86 0.86 12.30
C GLY A 148 7.67 1.21 13.54
N GLU A 149 8.89 0.68 13.68
CA GLU A 149 9.78 0.97 14.80
C GLU A 149 10.18 2.47 14.84
N TRP A 150 10.58 3.03 13.70
CA TRP A 150 10.89 4.44 13.60
C TRP A 150 9.67 5.32 13.87
N GLY A 151 8.51 4.95 13.32
CA GLY A 151 7.26 5.66 13.55
C GLY A 151 6.83 5.62 15.02
N LEU A 152 7.00 4.47 15.67
CA LEU A 152 6.65 4.32 17.08
C LEU A 152 7.55 5.17 17.99
N SER A 153 8.81 5.39 17.59
CA SER A 153 9.76 6.18 18.40
C SER A 153 9.40 7.67 18.55
N VAL A 154 8.51 8.20 17.71
CA VAL A 154 8.01 9.58 17.78
C VAL A 154 6.63 9.68 18.45
N LEU A 155 6.08 8.58 18.94
CA LEU A 155 4.76 8.52 19.56
C LEU A 155 4.87 8.19 21.06
N GLN A 156 3.84 8.57 21.83
CA GLN A 156 3.74 8.26 23.24
C GLN A 156 2.51 7.38 23.52
N PRO A 157 2.55 6.50 24.53
CA PRO A 157 1.40 5.72 24.95
C PRO A 157 0.17 6.59 25.20
N GLY A 158 -1.00 6.10 24.81
CA GLY A 158 -2.29 6.77 25.00
C GLY A 158 -2.62 7.89 24.03
N MET A 159 -1.71 8.23 23.09
CA MET A 159 -1.99 9.26 22.07
C MET A 159 -3.22 8.93 21.24
N GLY A 160 -3.97 9.98 20.89
CA GLY A 160 -4.92 9.97 19.80
C GLY A 160 -4.22 10.21 18.46
N LEU A 161 -4.46 9.36 17.51
CA LEU A 161 -3.86 9.38 16.18
C LEU A 161 -4.93 9.55 15.11
N LEU A 162 -4.67 10.33 14.06
CA LEU A 162 -5.54 10.39 12.91
C LEU A 162 -4.84 9.77 11.70
N THR A 163 -5.59 9.01 10.91
CA THR A 163 -5.09 8.45 9.66
C THR A 163 -6.09 8.60 8.53
N HIS A 164 -5.57 8.66 7.29
CA HIS A 164 -6.37 8.82 6.08
C HIS A 164 -6.03 7.72 5.07
N CYS A 165 -7.03 7.20 4.37
CA CYS A 165 -6.93 6.07 3.46
C CYS A 165 -6.60 4.75 4.19
N ASN A 166 -5.88 3.85 3.53
CA ASN A 166 -5.42 2.60 4.10
C ASN A 166 -3.95 2.36 3.73
N ALA A 167 -3.10 2.45 4.71
CA ALA A 167 -1.68 2.14 4.63
C ALA A 167 -1.29 1.17 5.76
N GLY A 168 -2.15 0.19 6.00
CA GLY A 168 -2.01 -0.86 6.99
C GLY A 168 -1.60 -2.19 6.39
N HIS A 169 -1.85 -3.26 7.15
CA HIS A 169 -1.47 -4.62 6.83
C HIS A 169 -2.05 -5.11 5.49
N LEU A 170 -3.27 -4.70 5.15
CA LEU A 170 -3.92 -5.07 3.89
C LEU A 170 -3.24 -4.47 2.64
N ALA A 171 -2.38 -3.47 2.81
CA ALA A 171 -1.72 -2.75 1.73
C ALA A 171 -0.32 -3.29 1.37
N VAL A 172 0.24 -4.17 2.19
CA VAL A 172 1.64 -4.64 2.16
C VAL A 172 1.71 -6.11 2.61
N SER A 173 2.94 -6.62 2.79
CA SER A 173 3.16 -8.00 3.25
C SER A 173 2.92 -8.20 4.75
N ALA A 174 3.21 -7.19 5.57
CA ALA A 174 2.97 -7.21 7.02
C ALA A 174 2.97 -5.80 7.61
N TYR A 175 2.32 -5.58 8.76
CA TYR A 175 2.27 -4.34 9.54
C TYR A 175 1.62 -3.13 8.85
N GLY A 176 1.90 -2.87 7.60
CA GLY A 176 1.59 -1.62 6.93
C GLY A 176 2.77 -0.64 6.90
N THR A 177 2.51 0.57 6.45
CA THR A 177 3.43 1.69 6.58
C THR A 177 2.95 2.67 7.65
N ALA A 178 1.90 3.46 7.38
CA ALA A 178 1.36 4.41 8.35
C ALA A 178 0.74 3.74 9.59
N LEU A 179 0.16 2.55 9.45
CA LEU A 179 -0.41 1.81 10.57
C LEU A 179 0.59 0.88 11.27
N ALA A 180 1.81 0.70 10.75
CA ALA A 180 2.83 -0.13 11.39
C ALA A 180 3.15 0.32 12.83
N PRO A 181 3.34 1.63 13.14
CA PRO A 181 3.53 2.08 14.51
C PRO A 181 2.32 1.77 15.42
N VAL A 182 1.10 1.77 14.86
CA VAL A 182 -0.11 1.46 15.63
C VAL A 182 -0.12 -0.01 16.05
N TYR A 183 0.21 -0.93 15.14
CA TYR A 183 0.29 -2.36 15.43
C TYR A 183 1.40 -2.67 16.45
N LEU A 184 2.60 -2.14 16.23
CA LEU A 184 3.70 -2.33 17.17
C LEU A 184 3.40 -1.71 18.54
N GLY A 185 2.72 -0.56 18.56
CA GLY A 185 2.25 0.06 19.79
C GLY A 185 1.22 -0.81 20.51
N GLN A 186 0.28 -1.42 19.78
CA GLN A 186 -0.70 -2.35 20.35
C GLN A 186 -0.02 -3.58 20.96
N GLU A 187 0.95 -4.17 20.28
CA GLU A 187 1.77 -5.28 20.80
C GLU A 187 2.52 -4.91 22.09
N ARG A 188 2.88 -3.63 22.25
CA ARG A 188 3.64 -3.10 23.40
C ARG A 188 2.78 -2.41 24.45
N GLY A 189 1.46 -2.47 24.34
CA GLY A 189 0.53 -1.90 25.32
C GLY A 189 0.46 -0.37 25.30
N TYR A 190 0.66 0.29 24.14
CA TYR A 190 0.57 1.74 24.03
C TYR A 190 -0.87 2.27 24.07
N HIS A 191 -1.87 1.45 23.76
CA HIS A 191 -3.30 1.80 23.81
C HIS A 191 -3.64 3.10 23.08
N PHE A 192 -3.23 3.20 21.82
CA PHE A 192 -3.58 4.33 20.95
C PHE A 192 -5.09 4.41 20.71
N LYS A 193 -5.60 5.64 20.54
CA LYS A 193 -6.95 5.92 20.04
C LYS A 193 -6.84 6.40 18.60
N VAL A 194 -7.31 5.61 17.65
CA VAL A 194 -7.15 5.93 16.23
C VAL A 194 -8.45 6.49 15.65
N TYR A 195 -8.39 7.67 15.07
CA TYR A 195 -9.45 8.26 14.26
C TYR A 195 -9.13 7.97 12.79
N ALA A 196 -9.98 7.22 12.13
CA ALA A 196 -9.83 6.86 10.72
C ALA A 196 -10.83 7.63 9.88
N ASP A 197 -10.34 8.50 8.99
CA ASP A 197 -11.17 9.12 7.96
C ASP A 197 -11.77 8.05 7.05
N GLU A 198 -13.05 8.14 6.72
CA GLU A 198 -13.71 7.18 5.81
C GLU A 198 -13.07 7.12 4.44
N THR A 199 -12.47 8.22 3.99
CA THR A 199 -11.72 8.37 2.74
C THR A 199 -12.59 8.23 1.50
N ARG A 200 -13.42 9.25 1.23
CA ARG A 200 -14.18 9.34 -0.02
C ARG A 200 -13.23 9.43 -1.23
N PRO A 201 -13.66 8.98 -2.44
CA PRO A 201 -14.90 8.28 -2.73
C PRO A 201 -14.86 6.76 -2.51
N LEU A 202 -13.68 6.11 -2.43
CA LEU A 202 -13.56 4.65 -2.42
C LEU A 202 -13.64 4.03 -1.01
N LEU A 203 -13.76 4.85 0.03
CA LEU A 203 -13.98 4.46 1.43
C LEU A 203 -12.92 3.48 1.98
N GLN A 204 -11.63 3.65 1.61
CA GLN A 204 -10.57 2.77 2.09
C GLN A 204 -10.39 2.86 3.61
N GLY A 205 -10.60 4.04 4.20
CA GLY A 205 -10.56 4.20 5.65
C GLY A 205 -11.68 3.44 6.34
N ALA A 206 -12.92 3.60 5.86
CA ALA A 206 -14.07 2.90 6.42
C ALA A 206 -14.00 1.37 6.22
N ARG A 207 -13.69 0.96 4.99
CA ARG A 207 -13.79 -0.47 4.60
C ARG A 207 -12.59 -1.30 5.01
N LEU A 208 -11.42 -0.72 5.04
CA LEU A 208 -10.17 -1.45 5.22
C LEU A 208 -9.45 -1.05 6.51
N THR A 209 -9.20 0.23 6.74
CA THR A 209 -8.48 0.69 7.94
C THR A 209 -9.26 0.40 9.23
N ALA A 210 -10.55 0.76 9.27
CA ALA A 210 -11.38 0.46 10.42
C ALA A 210 -11.51 -1.06 10.65
N PHE A 211 -11.67 -1.84 9.58
CA PHE A 211 -11.74 -3.30 9.64
C PHE A 211 -10.48 -3.93 10.23
N GLU A 212 -9.29 -3.62 9.66
CA GLU A 212 -8.05 -4.26 10.12
C GLU A 212 -7.64 -3.83 11.54
N LEU A 213 -7.83 -2.54 11.90
CA LEU A 213 -7.54 -2.05 13.24
C LEU A 213 -8.48 -2.65 14.29
N GLN A 214 -9.77 -2.73 13.98
CA GLN A 214 -10.75 -3.37 14.88
C GLN A 214 -10.42 -4.85 15.11
N LYS A 215 -10.03 -5.58 14.05
CA LYS A 215 -9.59 -6.97 14.17
C LYS A 215 -8.33 -7.14 15.04
N ALA A 216 -7.43 -6.15 14.98
CA ALA A 216 -6.23 -6.12 15.82
C ALA A 216 -6.48 -5.68 17.27
N GLY A 217 -7.73 -5.41 17.65
CA GLY A 217 -8.08 -4.95 18.99
C GLY A 217 -7.64 -3.52 19.31
N VAL A 218 -7.38 -2.70 18.28
CA VAL A 218 -7.05 -1.28 18.42
C VAL A 218 -8.33 -0.48 18.65
N ASP A 219 -8.30 0.48 19.58
CA ASP A 219 -9.38 1.45 19.79
C ASP A 219 -9.49 2.38 18.59
N VAL A 220 -10.36 2.05 17.64
CA VAL A 220 -10.55 2.79 16.39
C VAL A 220 -11.93 3.42 16.31
N THR A 221 -11.97 4.70 15.97
CA THR A 221 -13.19 5.47 15.68
C THR A 221 -13.21 5.89 14.23
N LEU A 222 -14.22 5.45 13.49
CA LEU A 222 -14.46 5.87 12.11
C LEU A 222 -15.12 7.25 12.11
N ILE A 223 -14.61 8.15 11.27
CA ILE A 223 -15.17 9.51 11.07
C ILE A 223 -15.35 9.81 9.57
N CYS A 224 -16.27 10.72 9.23
CA CYS A 224 -16.30 11.29 7.89
C CYS A 224 -15.08 12.20 7.67
N ASP A 225 -14.61 12.30 6.44
CA ASP A 225 -13.39 13.08 6.10
C ASP A 225 -13.45 14.53 6.59
N ASN A 226 -14.64 15.16 6.56
CA ASN A 226 -14.85 16.53 7.01
C ASN A 226 -14.88 16.69 8.54
N MET A 227 -14.82 15.60 9.31
CA MET A 227 -14.80 15.64 10.78
C MET A 227 -13.38 15.70 11.35
N ALA A 228 -12.33 15.57 10.53
CA ALA A 228 -10.93 15.65 10.96
C ALA A 228 -10.66 16.97 11.74
N SER A 229 -11.13 18.10 11.23
CA SER A 229 -11.04 19.40 11.92
C SER A 229 -11.70 19.40 13.31
N CYS A 230 -12.85 18.74 13.44
CA CYS A 230 -13.59 18.67 14.70
C CYS A 230 -12.80 17.90 15.78
N VAL A 231 -12.29 16.70 15.45
CA VAL A 231 -11.56 15.89 16.43
C VAL A 231 -10.19 16.50 16.78
N MET A 232 -9.52 17.18 15.84
CA MET A 232 -8.31 17.94 16.09
C MET A 232 -8.58 19.13 17.00
N GLY A 233 -9.61 19.94 16.72
CA GLY A 233 -9.99 21.09 17.55
C GLY A 233 -10.43 20.73 18.96
N GLN A 234 -10.91 19.52 19.18
CA GLN A 234 -11.25 18.97 20.50
C GLN A 234 -10.03 18.42 21.26
N GLY A 235 -8.81 18.51 20.70
CA GLY A 235 -7.60 17.98 21.32
C GLY A 235 -7.53 16.46 21.38
N LYS A 236 -8.33 15.76 20.59
CA LYS A 236 -8.39 14.29 20.56
C LYS A 236 -7.28 13.65 19.76
N VAL A 237 -6.58 14.42 18.90
CA VAL A 237 -5.53 13.97 18.00
C VAL A 237 -4.22 14.66 18.36
N GLN A 238 -3.17 13.87 18.63
CA GLN A 238 -1.83 14.35 18.95
C GLN A 238 -0.84 14.13 17.82
N ALA A 239 -1.15 13.26 16.85
CA ALA A 239 -0.34 13.08 15.65
C ALA A 239 -1.21 12.57 14.47
N VAL A 240 -0.78 12.90 13.25
CA VAL A 240 -1.35 12.38 12.02
C VAL A 240 -0.36 11.44 11.37
N LEU A 241 -0.79 10.24 11.00
CA LEU A 241 0.00 9.21 10.32
C LEU A 241 -0.64 8.88 8.99
N VAL A 242 0.03 9.15 7.88
CA VAL A 242 -0.45 8.82 6.53
C VAL A 242 0.61 8.08 5.73
N GLY A 243 0.16 7.24 4.80
CA GLY A 243 1.05 6.65 3.81
C GLY A 243 1.40 7.63 2.69
N CYS A 244 2.12 7.13 1.68
CA CYS A 244 2.41 7.87 0.46
C CYS A 244 2.28 6.96 -0.76
N ASP A 245 1.96 7.54 -1.91
CA ASP A 245 2.02 6.86 -3.20
C ASP A 245 3.29 7.28 -3.97
N ARG A 246 3.76 8.53 -3.80
CA ARG A 246 5.03 9.03 -4.35
C ARG A 246 5.55 10.21 -3.53
N ILE A 247 6.87 10.27 -3.37
CA ILE A 247 7.59 11.37 -2.71
C ILE A 247 8.52 12.00 -3.75
N ALA A 248 8.35 13.29 -4.05
CA ALA A 248 9.22 14.03 -4.95
C ALA A 248 10.55 14.42 -4.27
N ALA A 249 11.55 14.81 -5.07
CA ALA A 249 12.89 15.14 -4.60
C ALA A 249 12.91 16.28 -3.56
N ASN A 250 11.98 17.24 -3.65
CA ASN A 250 11.84 18.32 -2.67
C ASN A 250 11.08 17.93 -1.39
N GLY A 251 10.54 16.70 -1.32
CA GLY A 251 9.75 16.23 -0.20
C GLY A 251 8.23 16.44 -0.31
N ASP A 252 7.72 16.94 -1.42
CA ASP A 252 6.28 16.96 -1.69
C ASP A 252 5.77 15.53 -1.85
N VAL A 253 4.57 15.26 -1.32
CA VAL A 253 4.05 13.88 -1.25
C VAL A 253 2.70 13.78 -1.92
N ALA A 254 2.58 12.91 -2.93
CA ALA A 254 1.30 12.48 -3.43
C ALA A 254 0.76 11.32 -2.59
N ASN A 255 -0.49 11.45 -2.16
CA ASN A 255 -1.23 10.38 -1.48
C ASN A 255 -2.73 10.50 -1.79
N LYS A 256 -3.53 9.59 -1.26
CA LYS A 256 -4.97 9.54 -1.47
C LYS A 256 -5.61 10.94 -1.29
N ILE A 257 -6.50 11.29 -2.24
CA ILE A 257 -7.28 12.54 -2.20
C ILE A 257 -7.83 12.81 -0.79
N GLY A 258 -7.66 14.03 -0.30
CA GLY A 258 -7.99 14.46 1.06
C GLY A 258 -6.79 14.60 1.99
N THR A 259 -5.67 13.95 1.70
CA THR A 259 -4.46 13.98 2.54
C THR A 259 -3.90 15.39 2.73
N SER A 260 -3.86 16.20 1.66
CA SER A 260 -3.38 17.59 1.73
C SER A 260 -4.27 18.46 2.63
N GLY A 261 -5.59 18.24 2.59
CA GLY A 261 -6.54 18.91 3.48
C GLY A 261 -6.27 18.57 4.96
N VAL A 262 -6.03 17.30 5.27
CA VAL A 262 -5.67 16.86 6.62
C VAL A 262 -4.35 17.49 7.08
N ALA A 263 -3.35 17.60 6.20
CA ALA A 263 -2.07 18.23 6.50
C ALA A 263 -2.23 19.73 6.82
N VAL A 264 -3.06 20.45 6.08
CA VAL A 264 -3.40 21.85 6.37
C VAL A 264 -4.05 22.00 7.74
N LEU A 265 -5.02 21.13 8.07
CA LEU A 265 -5.67 21.12 9.39
C LEU A 265 -4.67 20.80 10.50
N ALA A 266 -3.81 19.79 10.31
CA ALA A 266 -2.79 19.45 11.28
C ALA A 266 -1.86 20.65 11.56
N LYS A 267 -1.42 21.36 10.50
CA LYS A 267 -0.62 22.58 10.64
C LYS A 267 -1.33 23.67 11.40
N TYR A 268 -2.61 23.90 11.10
CA TYR A 268 -3.44 24.91 11.80
C TYR A 268 -3.58 24.63 13.30
N TYR A 269 -3.76 23.36 13.67
CA TYR A 269 -3.91 22.95 15.07
C TYR A 269 -2.57 22.66 15.78
N GLY A 270 -1.42 22.83 15.10
CA GLY A 270 -0.10 22.54 15.68
C GLY A 270 0.18 21.06 15.94
N ILE A 271 -0.49 20.18 15.19
CA ILE A 271 -0.37 18.72 15.32
C ILE A 271 0.69 18.22 14.32
N PRO A 272 1.69 17.40 14.76
CA PRO A 272 2.67 16.84 13.85
C PRO A 272 2.02 15.93 12.81
N PHE A 273 2.48 16.09 11.55
CA PHE A 273 2.01 15.34 10.39
C PHE A 273 3.17 14.49 9.85
N TYR A 274 3.04 13.18 9.96
CA TYR A 274 4.04 12.21 9.56
C TYR A 274 3.61 11.45 8.30
N VAL A 275 4.52 11.36 7.34
CA VAL A 275 4.37 10.53 6.14
C VAL A 275 5.22 9.28 6.29
N LEU A 276 4.62 8.10 6.19
CA LEU A 276 5.30 6.83 6.38
C LEU A 276 5.24 5.99 5.11
N GLY A 277 6.40 5.67 4.55
CA GLY A 277 6.49 4.86 3.34
C GLY A 277 7.91 4.37 3.06
N PRO A 278 8.06 3.28 2.28
CA PRO A 278 9.38 2.75 1.95
C PRO A 278 10.14 3.69 1.01
N THR A 279 11.47 3.60 1.04
CA THR A 279 12.34 4.38 0.14
C THR A 279 12.02 4.16 -1.34
N SER A 280 11.42 3.02 -1.70
CA SER A 280 10.95 2.74 -3.07
C SER A 280 9.84 3.69 -3.57
N THR A 281 9.22 4.48 -2.68
CA THR A 281 8.24 5.52 -3.05
C THR A 281 8.90 6.85 -3.39
N VAL A 282 10.19 7.02 -3.10
CA VAL A 282 10.95 8.24 -3.38
C VAL A 282 11.36 8.27 -4.85
N ASP A 283 10.94 9.32 -5.53
CA ASP A 283 11.27 9.57 -6.95
C ASP A 283 12.15 10.82 -7.07
N LEU A 284 13.46 10.62 -7.00
CA LEU A 284 14.44 11.69 -7.12
C LEU A 284 14.48 12.33 -8.52
N LYS A 285 13.86 11.70 -9.53
CA LYS A 285 13.74 12.27 -10.89
C LYS A 285 12.56 13.24 -11.00
N CYS A 286 11.63 13.20 -10.06
CA CYS A 286 10.50 14.11 -9.95
C CYS A 286 10.91 15.31 -9.06
N PRO A 287 11.11 16.53 -9.61
CA PRO A 287 11.66 17.64 -8.84
C PRO A 287 10.77 18.07 -7.67
N ASP A 288 9.47 18.19 -7.92
CA ASP A 288 8.46 18.63 -6.96
C ASP A 288 7.07 18.06 -7.29
N GLY A 289 6.10 18.37 -6.44
CA GLY A 289 4.74 17.84 -6.54
C GLY A 289 3.96 18.24 -7.79
N ALA A 290 4.34 19.33 -8.48
CA ALA A 290 3.67 19.77 -9.70
C ALA A 290 3.92 18.80 -10.89
N TYR A 291 5.01 18.04 -10.82
CA TYR A 291 5.38 17.05 -11.84
C TYR A 291 4.82 15.65 -11.55
N ILE A 292 4.14 15.45 -10.44
CA ILE A 292 3.50 14.15 -10.13
C ILE A 292 2.20 14.03 -10.93
N PRO A 293 2.09 13.05 -11.85
CA PRO A 293 0.84 12.85 -12.59
C PRO A 293 -0.27 12.36 -11.66
N ILE A 294 -1.40 13.06 -11.67
CA ILE A 294 -2.58 12.71 -10.87
C ILE A 294 -3.61 12.02 -11.76
N GLU A 295 -3.94 10.78 -11.42
CA GLU A 295 -4.98 10.00 -12.09
C GLU A 295 -6.36 10.60 -11.81
N GLU A 296 -7.14 10.87 -12.85
CA GLU A 296 -8.55 11.20 -12.73
C GLU A 296 -9.40 9.94 -12.90
N ARG A 297 -10.34 9.74 -11.99
CA ARG A 297 -11.16 8.53 -11.87
C ARG A 297 -12.58 8.75 -12.36
N GLN A 298 -13.31 7.65 -12.58
CA GLN A 298 -14.68 7.69 -13.08
C GLN A 298 -15.64 8.39 -12.11
N ALA A 299 -16.54 9.19 -12.65
CA ALA A 299 -17.57 9.93 -11.92
C ALA A 299 -18.47 9.04 -11.04
N GLY A 300 -18.77 7.83 -11.51
CA GLY A 300 -19.60 6.86 -10.79
C GLY A 300 -19.05 6.46 -9.40
N GLU A 301 -17.73 6.58 -9.17
CA GLU A 301 -17.16 6.34 -7.84
C GLU A 301 -17.72 7.33 -6.79
N ILE A 302 -18.01 8.56 -7.19
CA ILE A 302 -18.61 9.59 -6.31
C ILE A 302 -20.11 9.45 -6.26
N THR A 303 -20.77 9.25 -7.40
CA THR A 303 -22.21 9.46 -7.53
C THR A 303 -23.05 8.19 -7.34
N GLU A 304 -22.46 7.01 -7.45
CA GLU A 304 -23.20 5.74 -7.51
C GLU A 304 -22.65 4.63 -6.63
N LYS A 305 -21.33 4.44 -6.61
CA LYS A 305 -20.68 3.21 -6.18
C LYS A 305 -21.13 2.64 -4.83
N TRP A 306 -21.48 3.48 -3.87
CA TRP A 306 -21.85 3.07 -2.51
C TRP A 306 -23.31 3.31 -2.16
N TYR A 307 -24.11 3.65 -3.16
CA TYR A 307 -25.50 4.02 -2.98
C TYR A 307 -26.42 3.09 -3.77
N THR A 308 -27.56 2.73 -3.20
CA THR A 308 -28.59 1.96 -3.89
C THR A 308 -29.25 2.72 -5.03
N ARG A 309 -29.16 4.06 -5.00
CA ARG A 309 -29.62 4.97 -6.03
C ARG A 309 -28.56 6.03 -6.24
N ARG A 310 -28.45 6.53 -7.48
CA ARG A 310 -27.59 7.66 -7.79
C ARG A 310 -27.91 8.83 -6.84
N MET A 311 -26.88 9.41 -6.20
CA MET A 311 -27.03 10.44 -5.19
C MET A 311 -26.88 11.87 -5.73
N ALA A 312 -26.59 12.04 -7.02
CA ALA A 312 -26.39 13.32 -7.66
C ALA A 312 -27.20 13.41 -8.97
N PRO A 313 -27.55 14.63 -9.47
CA PRO A 313 -28.23 14.79 -10.74
C PRO A 313 -27.51 14.10 -11.90
N PRO A 314 -28.22 13.53 -12.90
CA PRO A 314 -27.60 12.77 -13.99
C PRO A 314 -26.53 13.54 -14.77
N GLU A 315 -26.78 14.81 -15.07
CA GLU A 315 -25.93 15.67 -15.91
C GLU A 315 -24.85 16.45 -15.12
N ILE A 316 -24.70 16.19 -13.83
CA ILE A 316 -23.73 16.92 -13.01
C ILE A 316 -22.29 16.62 -13.44
N LYS A 317 -21.48 17.64 -13.61
CA LYS A 317 -20.04 17.49 -13.81
C LYS A 317 -19.40 17.01 -12.52
N VAL A 318 -18.49 16.04 -12.63
CA VAL A 318 -17.77 15.47 -11.50
C VAL A 318 -16.28 15.63 -11.73
N TYR A 319 -15.57 16.06 -10.71
CA TYR A 319 -14.10 16.07 -10.64
C TYR A 319 -13.65 15.06 -9.60
N ASN A 320 -12.89 14.03 -10.01
CA ASN A 320 -12.55 12.88 -9.17
C ASN A 320 -11.07 12.51 -9.29
N PRO A 321 -10.14 13.36 -8.82
CA PRO A 321 -8.73 12.99 -8.76
C PRO A 321 -8.52 11.89 -7.71
N ALA A 322 -7.66 10.91 -8.02
CA ALA A 322 -7.35 9.80 -7.12
C ALA A 322 -6.49 10.24 -5.93
N PHE A 323 -5.63 11.23 -6.15
CA PHE A 323 -4.60 11.70 -5.23
C PHE A 323 -4.60 13.22 -5.15
N ASP A 324 -4.03 13.75 -4.07
CA ASP A 324 -3.59 15.13 -3.97
C ASP A 324 -2.12 15.22 -3.55
N VAL A 325 -1.55 16.40 -3.66
CA VAL A 325 -0.16 16.66 -3.29
C VAL A 325 -0.13 17.46 -2.00
N THR A 326 0.50 16.88 -0.98
CA THR A 326 0.85 17.57 0.26
C THR A 326 2.21 18.23 0.09
N ARG A 327 2.27 19.54 0.26
CA ARG A 327 3.51 20.29 0.19
C ARG A 327 4.40 19.96 1.39
N HIS A 328 5.69 19.90 1.13
CA HIS A 328 6.68 19.50 2.13
C HIS A 328 6.72 20.41 3.38
N GLU A 329 6.31 21.68 3.26
CA GLU A 329 6.25 22.61 4.41
C GLU A 329 5.15 22.24 5.44
N LEU A 330 4.22 21.36 5.06
CA LEU A 330 3.17 20.83 5.93
C LEU A 330 3.59 19.54 6.64
N ILE A 331 4.71 18.94 6.22
CA ILE A 331 5.16 17.63 6.68
C ILE A 331 6.19 17.81 7.80
N THR A 332 5.92 17.21 8.95
CA THR A 332 6.83 17.24 10.10
C THR A 332 8.05 16.36 9.88
N ALA A 333 7.82 15.13 9.41
CA ALA A 333 8.88 14.20 9.01
C ALA A 333 8.36 13.16 8.01
N ILE A 334 9.28 12.63 7.21
CA ILE A 334 9.09 11.46 6.37
C ILE A 334 9.81 10.29 7.05
N ILE A 335 9.10 9.19 7.29
CA ILE A 335 9.60 8.02 8.00
C ILE A 335 9.69 6.85 7.02
N THR A 336 10.91 6.34 6.85
CA THR A 336 11.21 5.23 5.96
C THR A 336 11.82 4.06 6.74
N GLU A 337 12.08 2.94 6.07
CA GLU A 337 12.84 1.82 6.66
C GLU A 337 14.29 2.20 7.00
N LYS A 338 14.81 3.30 6.43
CA LYS A 338 16.15 3.83 6.70
C LYS A 338 16.21 4.78 7.90
N GLY A 339 15.05 5.27 8.37
CA GLY A 339 14.99 6.20 9.49
C GLY A 339 13.99 7.32 9.32
N ILE A 340 14.06 8.29 10.22
CA ILE A 340 13.23 9.49 10.25
C ILE A 340 13.97 10.63 9.55
N LEU A 341 13.32 11.17 8.53
CA LEU A 341 13.86 12.28 7.74
C LEU A 341 13.12 13.57 8.12
N TYR A 342 13.87 14.55 8.62
CA TYR A 342 13.36 15.89 8.93
C TYR A 342 13.75 16.89 7.84
N PRO A 343 12.98 17.99 7.67
CA PRO A 343 13.35 19.04 6.73
C PRO A 343 14.77 19.62 7.03
N PRO A 344 15.47 20.09 5.99
CA PRO A 344 15.07 20.23 4.59
C PRO A 344 15.18 18.92 3.80
N PHE A 345 14.05 18.50 3.20
CA PHE A 345 13.91 17.18 2.60
C PHE A 345 14.78 16.96 1.35
N ASP A 346 15.01 17.98 0.53
CA ASP A 346 15.88 17.95 -0.65
C ASP A 346 17.29 17.44 -0.33
N ARG A 347 17.80 17.76 0.87
CA ARG A 347 19.12 17.34 1.33
C ARG A 347 19.17 15.95 1.90
N VAL A 348 18.09 15.51 2.54
CA VAL A 348 18.09 14.21 3.23
C VAL A 348 17.61 13.09 2.31
N LEU A 349 16.65 13.34 1.40
CA LEU A 349 16.17 12.37 0.43
C LEU A 349 17.24 12.00 -0.61
N SER A 350 18.09 12.95 -1.00
CA SER A 350 19.19 12.69 -1.95
C SER A 350 20.27 11.74 -1.43
N LYS A 351 20.24 11.39 -0.13
CA LYS A 351 21.21 10.49 0.52
C LYS A 351 20.69 9.06 0.70
N LEU A 352 19.43 8.79 0.32
CA LEU A 352 18.83 7.47 0.41
C LEU A 352 19.33 6.53 -0.71
#